data_23e4a66867aec6170e6f4304e34ef00b
#
_entry.id   23e4a66867aec6170e6f4304e34ef00b
#
_cell.length_a   1.000
_cell.length_b   1.000
_cell.length_c   1.000
_cell.angle_alpha   90.00
_cell.angle_beta   90.00
_cell.angle_gamma   90.00
#
_symmetry.space_group_name_H-M   'P 1'
#
loop_
_entity.id
_entity.type
_entity.pdbx_description
1 polymer ?
#
loop_
_entity_poly.entity_id
_entity_poly.type
_entity_poly.pdbx_seq_one_letter_code
_entity_poly.pdbx_strand_id
1 'polypeptide(L)'
;MKRKLLSLLVLLCLTVSGAWADNLYLKSDDNFATATLMYDGNKGDNPYYQSEKWNGSSANTARNNVTTITVNASCQNFTGTSLKLLFQNFTNLTIIKDLGNLNTSHVTNMQSMFSWCSNLTSIDLCSWNTGNVTSMMSMFANCSKLERICVGADWSVAKVSMSTSMFSGCTKLPNWDGKADKTHANTGAGGYLSFKLTANKGNEGEYWTTYYSNVTNYKASEGTQVFKVALELADAAITMTEITGSIVKSGQGVVLKSTSGCIIMSPSNSGGTGDYSDNSLEGTMSEITNAGTNNYYVLNNGSKGVGFYKLSSGGTIGAGKAYLTYDGSAGAREFFAFDEATGISSLTPNPSPKGEESIYSVDGRRVSQPVKGLYIVNGKKYIKK
;
A
#
# COMPACT_ATOMS: atom_id res chain seq x y z
N MET A 1 -35.17 -34.76 -21.73
CA MET A 1 -35.46 -34.37 -20.34
C MET A 1 -34.40 -33.36 -19.89
N LYS A 2 -34.73 -32.09 -19.91
CA LYS A 2 -33.83 -31.03 -19.45
C LYS A 2 -33.88 -31.01 -17.91
N ARG A 3 -32.82 -31.51 -17.27
CA ARG A 3 -32.64 -31.29 -15.81
C ARG A 3 -32.42 -29.81 -15.60
N LYS A 4 -33.40 -29.12 -15.04
CA LYS A 4 -33.23 -27.80 -14.45
C LYS A 4 -32.26 -27.98 -13.28
N LEU A 5 -31.03 -27.48 -13.43
CA LEU A 5 -30.15 -27.25 -12.27
C LEU A 5 -30.84 -26.23 -11.40
N LEU A 6 -31.45 -26.69 -10.32
CA LEU A 6 -31.80 -25.79 -9.22
C LEU A 6 -30.49 -25.44 -8.53
N SER A 7 -29.94 -24.25 -8.81
CA SER A 7 -28.86 -23.72 -8.02
C SER A 7 -29.36 -23.56 -6.57
N LEU A 8 -28.90 -24.43 -5.69
CA LEU A 8 -29.21 -24.36 -4.26
C LEU A 8 -28.47 -23.16 -3.68
N LEU A 9 -29.17 -22.07 -3.63
CA LEU A 9 -28.71 -20.83 -3.02
C LEU A 9 -28.77 -21.02 -1.50
N VAL A 10 -27.63 -21.32 -0.86
CA VAL A 10 -27.58 -21.44 0.60
C VAL A 10 -27.06 -20.16 1.20
N LEU A 11 -27.82 -19.65 2.09
CA LEU A 11 -27.71 -18.36 2.71
C LEU A 11 -27.29 -18.45 4.17
N LEU A 12 -26.37 -17.56 4.52
CA LEU A 12 -25.85 -17.41 5.87
C LEU A 12 -26.51 -16.23 6.58
N CYS A 13 -27.54 -16.47 7.36
CA CYS A 13 -27.99 -15.49 8.34
C CYS A 13 -27.62 -15.96 9.75
N LEU A 14 -26.91 -15.13 10.46
CA LEU A 14 -26.47 -15.40 11.81
C LEU A 14 -27.43 -14.71 12.79
N THR A 15 -28.30 -15.45 13.42
CA THR A 15 -29.08 -14.93 14.55
C THR A 15 -28.43 -15.38 15.85
N VAL A 16 -27.76 -14.46 16.53
CA VAL A 16 -27.56 -14.56 17.98
C VAL A 16 -28.26 -13.36 18.57
N SER A 17 -29.08 -13.58 19.59
CA SER A 17 -29.83 -12.57 20.32
C SER A 17 -28.93 -11.41 20.72
N GLY A 18 -29.08 -10.28 20.05
CA GLY A 18 -28.37 -9.05 20.35
C GLY A 18 -27.60 -8.46 19.18
N ALA A 19 -28.31 -7.71 18.32
CA ALA A 19 -27.77 -6.75 17.36
C ALA A 19 -26.79 -7.29 16.32
N TRP A 20 -27.32 -8.02 15.36
CA TRP A 20 -26.67 -8.24 14.06
C TRP A 20 -26.83 -7.03 13.16
N ALA A 21 -25.85 -6.91 12.23
CA ALA A 21 -25.91 -5.93 11.17
C ALA A 21 -27.25 -6.06 10.45
N ASP A 22 -28.17 -5.14 10.71
CA ASP A 22 -29.48 -5.14 10.10
C ASP A 22 -29.33 -5.29 8.58
N ASN A 23 -29.88 -6.41 8.03
CA ASN A 23 -29.98 -6.67 6.59
C ASN A 23 -28.69 -7.03 5.83
N LEU A 24 -27.57 -7.36 6.49
CA LEU A 24 -26.43 -8.02 5.86
C LEU A 24 -26.62 -9.56 5.84
N TYR A 25 -26.28 -10.20 4.73
CA TYR A 25 -26.33 -11.65 4.60
C TYR A 25 -25.24 -12.18 3.67
N LEU A 26 -24.86 -13.45 3.85
CA LEU A 26 -23.91 -14.13 2.98
C LEU A 26 -24.67 -15.10 2.05
N LYS A 27 -24.34 -15.04 0.76
CA LYS A 27 -24.81 -15.94 -0.28
C LYS A 27 -23.63 -16.78 -0.74
N SER A 28 -23.72 -18.11 -0.65
CA SER A 28 -22.66 -19.00 -1.09
C SER A 28 -22.98 -19.68 -2.43
N ASP A 29 -21.95 -20.20 -3.07
CA ASP A 29 -22.06 -21.17 -4.17
C ASP A 29 -22.49 -22.57 -3.64
N ASP A 30 -22.75 -23.50 -4.56
CA ASP A 30 -23.24 -24.85 -4.24
C ASP A 30 -22.25 -25.68 -3.42
N ASN A 31 -20.95 -25.31 -3.44
CA ASN A 31 -19.87 -26.01 -2.74
C ASN A 31 -19.38 -25.29 -1.48
N PHE A 32 -19.96 -24.15 -1.14
CA PHE A 32 -19.53 -23.28 -0.03
C PHE A 32 -18.06 -22.83 -0.10
N ALA A 33 -17.38 -22.95 -1.26
CA ALA A 33 -16.01 -22.52 -1.40
C ALA A 33 -15.89 -21.00 -1.47
N THR A 34 -16.92 -20.34 -2.03
CA THR A 34 -17.03 -18.88 -2.11
C THR A 34 -18.33 -18.38 -1.54
N ALA A 35 -18.30 -17.17 -0.95
CA ALA A 35 -19.49 -16.49 -0.47
C ALA A 35 -19.48 -15.02 -0.87
N THR A 36 -20.67 -14.44 -1.04
CA THR A 36 -20.85 -13.01 -1.31
C THR A 36 -21.63 -12.37 -0.17
N LEU A 37 -21.06 -11.33 0.46
CA LEU A 37 -21.77 -10.50 1.43
C LEU A 37 -22.67 -9.52 0.68
N MET A 38 -23.94 -9.49 1.01
CA MET A 38 -24.99 -8.70 0.38
C MET A 38 -25.71 -7.84 1.42
N TYR A 39 -26.26 -6.73 0.96
CA TYR A 39 -27.18 -5.87 1.72
C TYR A 39 -28.39 -5.52 0.83
N ASP A 40 -29.62 -5.69 1.31
CA ASP A 40 -30.81 -5.35 0.52
C ASP A 40 -31.75 -4.33 1.18
N GLY A 41 -31.40 -3.83 2.37
CA GLY A 41 -32.18 -2.80 3.05
C GLY A 41 -33.51 -3.25 3.61
N ASN A 42 -33.92 -4.49 3.35
CA ASN A 42 -35.27 -4.96 3.66
C ASN A 42 -35.22 -6.30 4.41
N LYS A 43 -35.64 -6.29 5.69
CA LYS A 43 -35.78 -7.52 6.49
C LYS A 43 -36.99 -8.39 6.06
N GLY A 44 -37.72 -8.00 5.01
CA GLY A 44 -38.92 -8.69 4.57
C GLY A 44 -38.73 -10.20 4.40
N ASP A 45 -39.67 -10.88 3.82
CA ASP A 45 -39.73 -12.35 3.65
C ASP A 45 -38.57 -13.00 2.89
N ASN A 46 -37.37 -12.43 2.94
CA ASN A 46 -36.20 -12.98 2.30
C ASN A 46 -35.78 -14.25 3.08
N PRO A 47 -35.95 -15.45 2.45
CA PRO A 47 -35.64 -16.73 3.10
C PRO A 47 -34.19 -16.85 3.52
N TYR A 48 -33.44 -15.87 3.15
CA TYR A 48 -32.00 -15.75 3.40
C TYR A 48 -31.70 -15.16 4.78
N TYR A 49 -32.56 -14.43 5.41
CA TYR A 49 -32.41 -13.98 6.80
C TYR A 49 -32.81 -15.01 7.85
N GLN A 50 -33.45 -16.09 7.42
CA GLN A 50 -33.91 -17.15 8.33
C GLN A 50 -32.98 -18.35 8.26
N SER A 51 -31.87 -18.34 8.94
CA SER A 51 -31.18 -19.59 9.10
C SER A 51 -30.80 -19.90 10.54
N GLU A 52 -31.72 -20.55 11.20
CA GLU A 52 -31.41 -21.46 12.31
C GLU A 52 -30.40 -22.55 11.92
N LYS A 53 -30.12 -22.70 10.61
CA LYS A 53 -29.20 -23.69 10.04
C LYS A 53 -27.72 -23.46 10.34
N TRP A 54 -27.37 -22.30 10.90
CA TRP A 54 -25.96 -21.94 11.15
C TRP A 54 -25.58 -21.94 12.63
N ASN A 55 -26.50 -22.27 13.54
CA ASN A 55 -26.25 -22.43 14.97
C ASN A 55 -25.94 -23.89 15.38
N GLY A 56 -25.89 -24.84 14.43
CA GLY A 56 -25.56 -26.23 14.71
C GLY A 56 -24.19 -26.65 14.14
N SER A 57 -23.85 -27.92 14.27
CA SER A 57 -22.61 -28.52 13.73
C SER A 57 -22.47 -28.34 12.22
N SER A 58 -23.58 -28.26 11.47
CA SER A 58 -23.60 -28.00 10.03
C SER A 58 -23.15 -26.57 9.66
N ALA A 59 -23.41 -25.59 10.53
CA ALA A 59 -22.93 -24.21 10.34
C ALA A 59 -21.41 -24.11 10.36
N ASN A 60 -20.77 -24.83 11.26
CA ASN A 60 -19.30 -24.86 11.32
C ASN A 60 -18.70 -25.48 10.07
N THR A 61 -19.33 -26.53 9.50
CA THR A 61 -18.86 -27.17 8.26
C THR A 61 -18.90 -26.20 7.10
N ALA A 62 -19.98 -25.45 6.91
CA ALA A 62 -20.09 -24.50 5.80
C ALA A 62 -19.10 -23.33 5.95
N ARG A 63 -18.96 -22.72 7.14
CA ARG A 63 -17.95 -21.68 7.39
C ARG A 63 -16.54 -22.18 7.12
N ASN A 64 -16.24 -23.41 7.49
CA ASN A 64 -14.93 -24.02 7.28
C ASN A 64 -14.64 -24.31 5.81
N ASN A 65 -15.62 -24.37 4.92
CA ASN A 65 -15.40 -24.58 3.50
C ASN A 65 -15.13 -23.27 2.75
N VAL A 66 -15.57 -22.11 3.29
CA VAL A 66 -15.39 -20.81 2.62
C VAL A 66 -13.93 -20.38 2.66
N THR A 67 -13.34 -20.22 1.50
CA THR A 67 -11.96 -19.72 1.32
C THR A 67 -11.91 -18.27 0.84
N THR A 68 -13.00 -17.81 0.19
CA THR A 68 -13.09 -16.44 -0.36
C THR A 68 -14.46 -15.84 -0.06
N ILE A 69 -14.45 -14.60 0.44
CA ILE A 69 -15.68 -13.78 0.55
C ILE A 69 -15.51 -12.55 -0.34
N THR A 70 -16.56 -12.21 -1.10
CA THR A 70 -16.62 -10.95 -1.87
C THR A 70 -17.69 -10.06 -1.25
N VAL A 71 -17.38 -8.80 -1.03
CA VAL A 71 -18.36 -7.81 -0.51
C VAL A 71 -19.01 -7.10 -1.69
N ASN A 72 -20.31 -7.30 -1.85
CA ASN A 72 -21.07 -6.72 -2.94
C ASN A 72 -21.22 -5.20 -2.80
N ALA A 73 -21.33 -4.49 -3.93
CA ALA A 73 -21.51 -3.04 -3.95
C ALA A 73 -22.78 -2.56 -3.19
N SER A 74 -23.81 -3.41 -3.05
CA SER A 74 -25.00 -3.10 -2.25
C SER A 74 -24.68 -2.76 -0.79
N CYS A 75 -23.55 -3.28 -0.26
CA CYS A 75 -23.10 -3.03 1.10
C CYS A 75 -22.66 -1.57 1.35
N GLN A 76 -22.50 -0.77 0.30
CA GLN A 76 -22.27 0.69 0.43
C GLN A 76 -23.48 1.42 1.05
N ASN A 77 -24.66 0.83 0.94
CA ASN A 77 -25.88 1.36 1.51
C ASN A 77 -26.15 0.89 2.95
N PHE A 78 -25.21 0.14 3.54
CA PHE A 78 -25.35 -0.34 4.91
C PHE A 78 -25.36 0.82 5.90
N THR A 79 -26.40 0.86 6.75
CA THR A 79 -26.63 1.89 7.79
C THR A 79 -26.67 1.33 9.19
N GLY A 80 -26.44 0.03 9.36
CA GLY A 80 -26.47 -0.62 10.66
C GLY A 80 -25.29 -0.20 11.56
N THR A 81 -25.49 -0.33 12.85
CA THR A 81 -24.53 0.11 13.87
C THR A 81 -23.62 -1.00 14.38
N SER A 82 -23.84 -2.25 13.96
CA SER A 82 -23.08 -3.41 14.45
C SER A 82 -22.63 -4.34 13.33
N LEU A 83 -21.35 -4.66 13.34
CA LEU A 83 -20.72 -5.71 12.55
C LEU A 83 -20.14 -6.83 13.45
N LYS A 84 -20.66 -6.90 14.69
CA LYS A 84 -20.25 -7.91 15.65
C LYS A 84 -20.35 -9.31 15.07
N LEU A 85 -19.26 -10.12 15.15
CA LEU A 85 -19.21 -11.53 14.73
C LEU A 85 -19.36 -11.78 13.21
N LEU A 86 -19.43 -10.77 12.34
CA LEU A 86 -19.81 -10.91 10.92
C LEU A 86 -19.03 -11.99 10.17
N PHE A 87 -17.72 -12.06 10.35
CA PHE A 87 -16.84 -13.06 9.72
C PHE A 87 -16.20 -14.02 10.75
N GLN A 88 -16.79 -14.16 11.92
CA GLN A 88 -16.24 -15.03 12.96
C GLN A 88 -16.21 -16.50 12.53
N ASN A 89 -15.13 -17.23 12.90
CA ASN A 89 -14.98 -18.68 12.70
C ASN A 89 -14.91 -19.12 11.22
N PHE A 90 -14.56 -18.25 10.29
CA PHE A 90 -14.22 -18.65 8.92
C PHE A 90 -12.76 -19.13 8.88
N THR A 91 -12.49 -20.32 9.45
CA THR A 91 -11.14 -20.80 9.69
C THR A 91 -10.30 -21.02 8.44
N ASN A 92 -10.93 -21.34 7.29
CA ASN A 92 -10.25 -21.54 6.01
C ASN A 92 -10.31 -20.32 5.09
N LEU A 93 -10.88 -19.21 5.54
CA LEU A 93 -10.93 -17.96 4.78
C LEU A 93 -9.52 -17.43 4.56
N THR A 94 -9.14 -17.25 3.29
CA THR A 94 -7.82 -16.73 2.89
C THR A 94 -7.88 -15.30 2.38
N ILE A 95 -9.02 -14.87 1.81
CA ILE A 95 -9.19 -13.55 1.22
C ILE A 95 -10.62 -13.02 1.38
N ILE A 96 -10.75 -11.73 1.66
CA ILE A 96 -12.00 -10.97 1.55
C ILE A 96 -11.77 -9.90 0.47
N LYS A 97 -12.51 -10.03 -0.64
CA LYS A 97 -12.45 -9.10 -1.77
C LYS A 97 -13.43 -7.95 -1.56
N ASP A 98 -13.10 -6.79 -2.11
CA ASP A 98 -13.97 -5.63 -2.19
C ASP A 98 -14.54 -5.17 -0.83
N LEU A 99 -13.76 -5.37 0.24
CA LEU A 99 -14.16 -5.03 1.61
C LEU A 99 -14.45 -3.52 1.77
N GLY A 100 -13.90 -2.71 0.87
CA GLY A 100 -14.19 -1.29 0.76
C GLY A 100 -15.63 -0.95 0.38
N ASN A 101 -16.39 -1.90 -0.12
CA ASN A 101 -17.82 -1.72 -0.37
C ASN A 101 -18.68 -1.73 0.92
N LEU A 102 -18.11 -2.15 2.05
CA LEU A 102 -18.87 -2.16 3.31
C LEU A 102 -18.79 -0.78 3.98
N ASN A 103 -19.91 -0.08 4.00
CA ASN A 103 -20.01 1.20 4.70
C ASN A 103 -19.94 1.02 6.22
N THR A 104 -18.93 1.59 6.85
CA THR A 104 -18.69 1.48 8.29
C THR A 104 -18.96 2.78 9.06
N SER A 105 -19.36 3.84 8.38
CA SER A 105 -19.48 5.19 8.97
C SER A 105 -20.44 5.28 10.17
N HIS A 106 -21.42 4.39 10.25
CA HIS A 106 -22.41 4.33 11.34
C HIS A 106 -22.09 3.25 12.39
N VAL A 107 -21.03 2.46 12.17
CA VAL A 107 -20.73 1.30 13.00
C VAL A 107 -20.13 1.73 14.34
N THR A 108 -20.71 1.19 15.41
CA THR A 108 -20.25 1.40 16.79
C THR A 108 -19.66 0.13 17.40
N ASN A 109 -19.99 -1.06 16.85
CA ASN A 109 -19.58 -2.34 17.41
C ASN A 109 -18.99 -3.27 16.35
N MET A 110 -17.69 -3.61 16.48
CA MET A 110 -16.94 -4.55 15.64
C MET A 110 -16.39 -5.74 16.45
N GLN A 111 -17.01 -6.04 17.61
CA GLN A 111 -16.58 -7.13 18.47
C GLN A 111 -16.48 -8.45 17.72
N SER A 112 -15.32 -9.13 17.84
CA SER A 112 -15.05 -10.45 17.28
C SER A 112 -15.30 -10.60 15.78
N MET A 113 -15.29 -9.50 15.03
CA MET A 113 -15.72 -9.49 13.62
C MET A 113 -14.95 -10.48 12.74
N PHE A 114 -13.64 -10.61 12.94
CA PHE A 114 -12.76 -11.54 12.20
C PHE A 114 -12.17 -12.64 13.09
N SER A 115 -12.64 -12.76 14.32
CA SER A 115 -12.10 -13.72 15.28
C SER A 115 -12.11 -15.15 14.72
N TRP A 116 -11.00 -15.86 14.84
CA TRP A 116 -10.78 -17.21 14.32
C TRP A 116 -10.79 -17.31 12.78
N CYS A 117 -10.48 -16.24 12.04
CA CYS A 117 -10.11 -16.34 10.63
C CYS A 117 -8.63 -16.75 10.50
N SER A 118 -8.31 -17.98 10.95
CA SER A 118 -6.93 -18.41 11.20
C SER A 118 -6.07 -18.57 9.93
N ASN A 119 -6.67 -18.68 8.75
CA ASN A 119 -5.98 -18.74 7.46
C ASN A 119 -5.92 -17.40 6.72
N LEU A 120 -6.55 -16.34 7.24
CA LEU A 120 -6.50 -15.01 6.64
C LEU A 120 -5.09 -14.41 6.81
N THR A 121 -4.41 -14.08 5.71
CA THR A 121 -3.04 -13.55 5.72
C THR A 121 -2.99 -12.03 5.66
N SER A 122 -3.97 -11.42 5.05
CA SER A 122 -4.05 -9.96 4.96
C SER A 122 -5.49 -9.47 4.89
N ILE A 123 -5.71 -8.24 5.34
CA ILE A 123 -7.01 -7.60 5.28
C ILE A 123 -6.85 -6.12 4.90
N ASP A 124 -7.72 -5.64 4.01
CA ASP A 124 -7.73 -4.28 3.52
C ASP A 124 -8.91 -3.49 4.09
N LEU A 125 -8.63 -2.63 5.03
CA LEU A 125 -9.58 -1.75 5.71
C LEU A 125 -9.37 -0.27 5.36
N CYS A 126 -8.67 0.03 4.24
CA CYS A 126 -8.23 1.39 3.92
C CYS A 126 -9.37 2.39 3.70
N SER A 127 -10.55 1.93 3.32
CA SER A 127 -11.74 2.76 3.12
C SER A 127 -12.66 2.83 4.34
N TRP A 128 -12.30 2.15 5.44
CA TRP A 128 -13.17 2.08 6.60
C TRP A 128 -13.07 3.32 7.48
N ASN A 129 -14.21 3.88 7.82
CA ASN A 129 -14.34 4.90 8.85
C ASN A 129 -14.68 4.22 10.18
N THR A 130 -13.77 4.28 11.14
CA THR A 130 -13.96 3.70 12.48
C THR A 130 -14.13 4.74 13.57
N GLY A 131 -14.33 6.02 13.20
CA GLY A 131 -14.44 7.14 14.12
C GLY A 131 -15.60 7.06 15.12
N ASN A 132 -16.61 6.20 14.87
CA ASN A 132 -17.75 5.98 15.76
C ASN A 132 -17.67 4.65 16.54
N VAL A 133 -16.65 3.83 16.31
CA VAL A 133 -16.55 2.51 16.94
C VAL A 133 -16.15 2.62 18.41
N THR A 134 -16.95 1.99 19.27
CA THR A 134 -16.73 1.93 20.73
C THR A 134 -16.22 0.57 21.19
N SER A 135 -16.50 -0.51 20.43
CA SER A 135 -16.03 -1.86 20.74
C SER A 135 -15.32 -2.52 19.56
N MET A 136 -14.06 -2.90 19.81
CA MET A 136 -13.24 -3.77 18.94
C MET A 136 -12.73 -4.98 19.73
N MET A 137 -13.43 -5.39 20.80
CA MET A 137 -13.04 -6.51 21.62
C MET A 137 -12.90 -7.78 20.78
N SER A 138 -11.74 -8.43 20.86
CA SER A 138 -11.41 -9.67 20.12
C SER A 138 -11.56 -9.56 18.59
N MET A 139 -11.52 -8.36 18.00
CA MET A 139 -11.85 -8.13 16.58
C MET A 139 -11.06 -9.05 15.65
N PHE A 140 -9.77 -9.26 15.90
CA PHE A 140 -8.88 -10.13 15.11
C PHE A 140 -8.37 -11.33 15.90
N ALA A 141 -8.97 -11.64 17.06
CA ALA A 141 -8.46 -12.71 17.92
C ALA A 141 -8.32 -14.03 17.17
N ASN A 142 -7.17 -14.70 17.34
CA ASN A 142 -6.84 -15.99 16.72
C ASN A 142 -6.76 -15.99 15.18
N CYS A 143 -6.49 -14.83 14.57
CA CYS A 143 -6.07 -14.76 13.17
C CYS A 143 -4.56 -15.07 13.07
N SER A 144 -4.18 -16.33 13.30
CA SER A 144 -2.79 -16.73 13.53
C SER A 144 -1.85 -16.60 12.33
N LYS A 145 -2.41 -16.53 11.09
CA LYS A 145 -1.65 -16.28 9.86
C LYS A 145 -1.71 -14.83 9.39
N LEU A 146 -2.38 -13.94 10.12
CA LEU A 146 -2.55 -12.55 9.70
C LEU A 146 -1.22 -11.79 9.84
N GLU A 147 -0.65 -11.44 8.69
CA GLU A 147 0.62 -10.73 8.56
C GLU A 147 0.42 -9.23 8.33
N ARG A 148 -0.79 -8.82 7.85
CA ARG A 148 -1.03 -7.45 7.46
C ARG A 148 -2.48 -7.03 7.60
N ILE A 149 -2.68 -5.90 8.28
CA ILE A 149 -3.95 -5.17 8.35
C ILE A 149 -3.68 -3.77 7.80
N CYS A 150 -4.21 -3.49 6.60
CA CYS A 150 -4.04 -2.19 5.95
C CYS A 150 -5.17 -1.25 6.33
N VAL A 151 -4.85 -0.04 6.79
CA VAL A 151 -5.82 0.97 7.22
C VAL A 151 -5.62 2.29 6.46
N GLY A 152 -6.70 3.08 6.37
CA GLY A 152 -6.69 4.39 5.75
C GLY A 152 -6.70 5.53 6.76
N ALA A 153 -6.91 6.76 6.25
CA ALA A 153 -6.90 7.99 7.06
C ALA A 153 -8.05 8.05 8.08
N ASP A 154 -9.19 7.41 7.78
CA ASP A 154 -10.38 7.44 8.64
C ASP A 154 -10.38 6.31 9.70
N TRP A 155 -9.27 5.55 9.80
CA TRP A 155 -9.09 4.59 10.88
C TRP A 155 -8.81 5.32 12.20
N SER A 156 -9.64 5.08 13.20
CA SER A 156 -9.50 5.69 14.52
C SER A 156 -9.89 4.71 15.62
N VAL A 157 -9.14 4.70 16.71
CA VAL A 157 -9.47 3.97 17.94
C VAL A 157 -9.77 4.92 19.12
N ALA A 158 -9.95 6.21 18.83
CA ALA A 158 -10.13 7.24 19.87
C ALA A 158 -11.35 6.98 20.75
N LYS A 159 -12.49 6.57 20.16
CA LYS A 159 -13.73 6.26 20.91
C LYS A 159 -13.80 4.80 21.40
N VAL A 160 -12.82 3.96 21.07
CA VAL A 160 -12.85 2.55 21.47
C VAL A 160 -12.60 2.44 22.98
N SER A 161 -13.59 2.00 23.71
CA SER A 161 -13.52 1.72 25.15
C SER A 161 -13.30 0.24 25.46
N MET A 162 -13.75 -0.65 24.57
CA MET A 162 -13.61 -2.10 24.70
C MET A 162 -12.69 -2.65 23.60
N SER A 163 -11.45 -3.01 23.97
CA SER A 163 -10.44 -3.54 23.03
C SER A 163 -9.71 -4.79 23.54
N THR A 164 -10.18 -5.36 24.62
CA THR A 164 -9.56 -6.56 25.22
C THR A 164 -9.42 -7.66 24.17
N SER A 165 -8.24 -8.27 24.09
CA SER A 165 -7.92 -9.35 23.17
C SER A 165 -8.08 -9.02 21.69
N MET A 166 -8.07 -7.73 21.31
CA MET A 166 -8.27 -7.30 19.92
C MET A 166 -7.37 -8.04 18.92
N PHE A 167 -6.10 -8.25 19.27
CA PHE A 167 -5.09 -8.95 18.46
C PHE A 167 -4.59 -10.26 19.07
N SER A 168 -5.26 -10.81 20.08
CA SER A 168 -4.81 -12.04 20.73
C SER A 168 -4.58 -13.15 19.72
N GLY A 169 -3.39 -13.78 19.73
CA GLY A 169 -3.04 -14.86 18.80
C GLY A 169 -2.65 -14.40 17.38
N CYS A 170 -2.54 -13.09 17.10
CA CYS A 170 -2.10 -12.55 15.80
C CYS A 170 -0.57 -12.43 15.74
N THR A 171 0.16 -13.51 15.98
CA THR A 171 1.62 -13.52 16.19
C THR A 171 2.45 -13.16 14.97
N LYS A 172 1.83 -13.02 13.79
CA LYS A 172 2.50 -12.67 12.52
C LYS A 172 2.41 -11.19 12.16
N LEU A 173 1.65 -10.40 12.92
CA LEU A 173 1.55 -8.96 12.68
C LEU A 173 2.91 -8.25 12.86
N PRO A 174 3.13 -7.13 12.14
CA PRO A 174 4.33 -6.31 12.34
C PRO A 174 4.53 -5.96 13.80
N ASN A 175 5.78 -5.98 14.27
CA ASN A 175 6.18 -5.58 15.63
C ASN A 175 5.48 -6.31 16.79
N TRP A 176 4.89 -7.48 16.53
CA TRP A 176 4.19 -8.25 17.57
C TRP A 176 5.05 -8.43 18.84
N ASP A 177 4.55 -7.94 19.97
CA ASP A 177 5.21 -7.97 21.28
C ASP A 177 4.38 -8.70 22.37
N GLY A 178 3.31 -9.37 21.96
CA GLY A 178 2.39 -10.08 22.86
C GLY A 178 1.24 -9.25 23.41
N LYS A 179 1.20 -7.94 23.15
CA LYS A 179 0.10 -7.07 23.56
C LYS A 179 -1.06 -7.18 22.58
N ALA A 180 -2.26 -7.26 23.12
CA ALA A 180 -3.44 -7.64 22.34
C ALA A 180 -4.53 -6.57 22.32
N ASP A 181 -4.30 -5.39 22.85
CA ASP A 181 -5.28 -4.31 22.93
C ASP A 181 -5.10 -3.23 21.84
N LYS A 182 -5.90 -2.17 21.89
CA LYS A 182 -5.90 -1.08 20.91
C LYS A 182 -4.63 -0.23 20.90
N THR A 183 -3.75 -0.33 21.88
CA THR A 183 -2.53 0.51 21.96
C THR A 183 -1.62 0.30 20.76
N HIS A 184 -1.67 -0.87 20.14
CA HIS A 184 -0.93 -1.22 18.93
C HIS A 184 -1.76 -1.11 17.63
N ALA A 185 -3.02 -0.65 17.72
CA ALA A 185 -3.90 -0.44 16.56
C ALA A 185 -3.57 0.86 15.80
N ASN A 186 -2.30 1.04 15.47
CA ASN A 186 -1.78 2.22 14.76
C ASN A 186 -0.68 1.80 13.77
N THR A 187 -0.29 2.74 12.91
CA THR A 187 0.75 2.57 11.88
C THR A 187 2.10 3.14 12.29
N GLY A 188 2.23 3.63 13.52
CA GLY A 188 3.45 4.25 14.04
C GLY A 188 4.41 3.28 14.70
N ALA A 189 5.29 3.81 15.54
CA ALA A 189 6.29 3.03 16.29
C ALA A 189 5.61 1.98 17.17
N GLY A 190 6.04 0.72 17.03
CA GLY A 190 5.46 -0.43 17.74
C GLY A 190 4.05 -0.81 17.28
N GLY A 191 3.48 -0.11 16.31
CA GLY A 191 2.15 -0.42 15.78
C GLY A 191 2.11 -1.71 14.96
N TYR A 192 0.93 -2.30 14.86
CA TYR A 192 0.68 -3.54 14.12
C TYR A 192 0.04 -3.32 12.76
N LEU A 193 -0.38 -2.09 12.44
CA LEU A 193 -1.14 -1.80 11.24
C LEU A 193 -0.25 -1.22 10.14
N SER A 194 -0.59 -1.55 8.91
CA SER A 194 0.05 -1.05 7.69
C SER A 194 -0.81 0.02 7.04
N PHE A 195 -0.23 0.79 6.12
CA PHE A 195 -0.97 1.76 5.31
C PHE A 195 -0.56 1.66 3.84
N LYS A 196 -1.34 2.27 2.97
CA LYS A 196 -1.09 2.34 1.53
C LYS A 196 -0.50 3.68 1.13
N LEU A 197 0.51 3.63 0.28
CA LEU A 197 0.98 4.77 -0.50
C LEU A 197 0.48 4.63 -1.93
N THR A 198 -0.08 5.72 -2.46
CA THR A 198 -0.36 5.82 -3.90
C THR A 198 0.93 6.23 -4.61
N ALA A 199 1.29 5.48 -5.62
CA ALA A 199 2.41 5.78 -6.50
C ALA A 199 1.88 6.24 -7.87
N ASN A 200 2.55 7.23 -8.46
CA ASN A 200 2.21 7.77 -9.76
C ASN A 200 2.70 6.83 -10.86
N LYS A 201 1.88 6.64 -11.90
CA LYS A 201 2.27 5.83 -13.05
C LYS A 201 3.42 6.50 -13.77
N GLY A 202 4.50 5.75 -13.97
CA GLY A 202 5.62 6.08 -14.83
C GLY A 202 5.42 5.53 -16.25
N ASN A 203 6.51 5.34 -16.97
CA ASN A 203 6.50 4.66 -18.26
C ASN A 203 6.44 3.13 -18.05
N GLU A 204 5.91 2.38 -19.03
CA GLU A 204 6.00 0.90 -19.09
C GLU A 204 5.43 0.11 -17.90
N GLY A 205 4.38 0.61 -17.24
CA GLY A 205 3.72 -0.12 -16.14
C GLY A 205 4.43 -0.02 -14.80
N GLU A 206 5.43 0.84 -14.69
CA GLU A 206 6.08 1.16 -13.43
C GLU A 206 5.36 2.29 -12.70
N TYR A 207 5.45 2.27 -11.37
CA TYR A 207 4.87 3.27 -10.50
C TYR A 207 5.92 3.80 -9.54
N TRP A 208 5.93 5.11 -9.33
CA TRP A 208 6.93 5.81 -8.57
C TRP A 208 6.32 6.74 -7.54
N THR A 209 6.91 6.81 -6.36
CA THR A 209 6.57 7.80 -5.34
C THR A 209 7.78 8.10 -4.47
N THR A 210 7.75 9.22 -3.73
CA THR A 210 8.69 9.45 -2.63
C THR A 210 8.02 9.16 -1.30
N TYR A 211 8.83 8.81 -0.31
CA TYR A 211 8.36 8.60 1.04
C TYR A 211 9.37 9.10 2.06
N TYR A 212 8.85 9.63 3.15
CA TYR A 212 9.62 10.04 4.33
C TYR A 212 8.82 9.80 5.60
N SER A 213 9.48 9.38 6.66
CA SER A 213 8.93 9.34 8.02
C SER A 213 10.06 9.48 9.04
N ASN A 214 9.83 10.24 10.10
CA ASN A 214 10.72 10.34 11.26
C ASN A 214 10.16 9.60 12.50
N VAL A 215 9.09 8.83 12.34
CA VAL A 215 8.39 8.16 13.45
C VAL A 215 8.98 6.79 13.75
N THR A 216 9.16 5.96 12.73
CA THR A 216 9.71 4.60 12.83
C THR A 216 10.23 4.14 11.48
N ASN A 217 10.93 3.01 11.45
CA ASN A 217 11.27 2.34 10.20
C ASN A 217 10.02 1.69 9.60
N TYR A 218 9.99 1.58 8.26
CA TYR A 218 8.91 0.92 7.55
C TYR A 218 9.45 -0.10 6.56
N LYS A 219 8.79 -1.26 6.50
CA LYS A 219 9.03 -2.27 5.48
C LYS A 219 8.04 -2.04 4.33
N ALA A 220 8.57 -1.81 3.14
CA ALA A 220 7.77 -1.76 1.93
C ALA A 220 7.32 -3.16 1.50
N SER A 221 6.15 -3.26 0.84
CA SER A 221 5.61 -4.51 0.30
C SER A 221 6.57 -5.16 -0.69
N GLU A 222 6.47 -6.47 -0.82
CA GLU A 222 7.23 -7.25 -1.82
C GLU A 222 7.05 -6.68 -3.23
N GLY A 223 8.10 -6.75 -4.05
CA GLY A 223 8.13 -6.15 -5.37
C GLY A 223 8.32 -4.63 -5.40
N THR A 224 8.54 -3.99 -4.24
CA THR A 224 8.90 -2.59 -4.15
C THR A 224 10.39 -2.43 -4.00
N GLN A 225 11.02 -1.70 -4.92
CA GLN A 225 12.41 -1.28 -4.83
C GLN A 225 12.50 0.05 -4.09
N VAL A 226 13.53 0.19 -3.26
CA VAL A 226 13.79 1.39 -2.44
C VAL A 226 15.10 2.01 -2.91
N PHE A 227 15.09 3.30 -3.20
CA PHE A 227 16.27 4.00 -3.69
C PHE A 227 16.63 5.19 -2.80
N LYS A 228 17.92 5.40 -2.57
CA LYS A 228 18.50 6.67 -2.17
C LYS A 228 18.85 7.49 -3.40
N VAL A 229 18.96 8.80 -3.24
CA VAL A 229 19.35 9.72 -4.30
C VAL A 229 20.52 10.56 -3.83
N ALA A 230 21.64 10.46 -4.50
CA ALA A 230 22.78 11.36 -4.32
C ALA A 230 22.70 12.51 -5.32
N LEU A 231 22.94 13.73 -4.87
CA LEU A 231 23.01 14.93 -5.70
C LEU A 231 24.47 15.35 -5.88
N GLU A 232 24.93 15.26 -7.11
CA GLU A 232 26.27 15.70 -7.54
C GLU A 232 26.26 17.19 -7.84
N LEU A 233 26.70 18.02 -6.87
CA LEU A 233 26.60 19.48 -6.99
C LEU A 233 27.42 20.05 -8.16
N ALA A 234 28.59 19.46 -8.47
CA ALA A 234 29.47 19.94 -9.54
C ALA A 234 28.84 19.81 -10.92
N ASP A 235 28.15 18.71 -11.17
CA ASP A 235 27.56 18.38 -12.48
C ASP A 235 26.05 18.66 -12.51
N ALA A 236 25.46 19.08 -11.40
CA ALA A 236 24.04 19.21 -11.20
C ALA A 236 23.29 17.94 -11.69
N ALA A 237 23.78 16.77 -11.31
CA ALA A 237 23.25 15.46 -11.68
C ALA A 237 22.77 14.72 -10.42
N ILE A 238 21.91 13.74 -10.60
CA ILE A 238 21.50 12.83 -9.52
C ILE A 238 21.87 11.40 -9.87
N THR A 239 22.29 10.65 -8.87
CA THR A 239 22.50 9.21 -8.95
C THR A 239 21.51 8.51 -8.04
N MET A 240 20.73 7.57 -8.60
CA MET A 240 19.86 6.70 -7.81
C MET A 240 20.56 5.39 -7.53
N THR A 241 20.60 5.00 -6.27
CA THR A 241 21.18 3.72 -5.85
C THR A 241 20.11 2.91 -5.11
N GLU A 242 19.88 1.69 -5.57
CA GLU A 242 18.95 0.79 -4.88
C GLU A 242 19.52 0.39 -3.51
N ILE A 243 18.68 0.51 -2.50
CA ILE A 243 18.98 0.12 -1.13
C ILE A 243 18.65 -1.36 -0.98
N THR A 244 19.63 -2.18 -0.61
CA THR A 244 19.40 -3.59 -0.34
C THR A 244 18.41 -3.79 0.81
N GLY A 245 17.36 -4.56 0.56
CA GLY A 245 16.25 -4.78 1.49
C GLY A 245 15.15 -3.73 1.36
N SER A 246 13.99 -4.07 1.88
CA SER A 246 12.76 -3.27 1.73
C SER A 246 12.48 -2.35 2.94
N ILE A 247 13.47 -2.12 3.82
CA ILE A 247 13.32 -1.28 5.02
C ILE A 247 13.70 0.16 4.70
N VAL A 248 12.77 1.07 4.87
CA VAL A 248 12.99 2.52 4.89
C VAL A 248 13.28 2.95 6.32
N LYS A 249 14.47 3.48 6.56
CA LYS A 249 14.86 3.96 7.89
C LYS A 249 14.15 5.25 8.25
N SER A 250 13.82 5.39 9.52
CA SER A 250 13.30 6.64 10.09
C SER A 250 14.28 7.79 9.85
N GLY A 251 13.76 8.96 9.45
CA GLY A 251 14.55 10.13 9.13
C GLY A 251 15.20 10.13 7.74
N GLN A 252 14.94 9.10 6.92
CA GLN A 252 15.47 9.01 5.57
C GLN A 252 14.39 9.23 4.52
N GLY A 253 14.63 10.18 3.61
CA GLY A 253 13.85 10.30 2.37
C GLY A 253 14.23 9.22 1.36
N VAL A 254 13.26 8.64 0.66
CA VAL A 254 13.51 7.62 -0.36
C VAL A 254 12.64 7.82 -1.58
N VAL A 255 13.08 7.26 -2.71
CA VAL A 255 12.23 6.96 -3.87
C VAL A 255 11.80 5.50 -3.77
N LEU A 256 10.54 5.24 -4.02
CA LEU A 256 9.95 3.91 -4.11
C LEU A 256 9.49 3.66 -5.53
N LYS A 257 9.89 2.51 -6.08
CA LYS A 257 9.48 2.01 -7.40
C LYS A 257 8.75 0.68 -7.22
N SER A 258 7.62 0.52 -7.91
CA SER A 258 6.81 -0.71 -7.83
C SER A 258 6.16 -1.00 -9.18
N THR A 259 5.79 -2.24 -9.43
CA THR A 259 4.93 -2.64 -10.55
C THR A 259 3.43 -2.43 -10.24
N SER A 260 3.11 -1.98 -9.03
CA SER A 260 1.75 -1.68 -8.57
C SER A 260 1.61 -0.22 -8.19
N GLY A 261 0.50 0.42 -8.58
CA GLY A 261 0.16 1.78 -8.16
C GLY A 261 -0.12 1.95 -6.66
N CYS A 262 -0.10 0.85 -5.92
CA CYS A 262 -0.32 0.81 -4.47
C CYS A 262 0.85 0.10 -3.78
N ILE A 263 1.59 0.84 -2.98
CA ILE A 263 2.69 0.32 -2.14
C ILE A 263 2.20 0.23 -0.70
N ILE A 264 2.39 -0.91 -0.06
CA ILE A 264 2.00 -1.09 1.35
C ILE A 264 3.24 -0.89 2.21
N MET A 265 3.10 -0.04 3.22
CA MET A 265 4.13 0.24 4.22
C MET A 265 3.72 -0.32 5.57
N SER A 266 4.53 -1.19 6.12
CA SER A 266 4.32 -1.80 7.44
C SER A 266 5.36 -1.29 8.41
N PRO A 267 5.01 -0.86 9.63
CA PRO A 267 5.98 -0.45 10.63
C PRO A 267 6.93 -1.59 10.96
N SER A 268 8.20 -1.28 11.25
CA SER A 268 9.24 -2.29 11.48
C SER A 268 10.18 -1.88 12.61
N ASN A 269 10.40 -2.79 13.55
CA ASN A 269 11.44 -2.65 14.57
C ASN A 269 12.84 -3.03 14.04
N SER A 270 12.93 -3.60 12.83
CA SER A 270 14.21 -3.88 12.19
C SER A 270 14.89 -2.58 11.75
N GLY A 271 16.18 -2.42 12.09
CA GLY A 271 17.00 -1.30 11.63
C GLY A 271 17.33 -1.33 10.13
N GLY A 272 17.08 -2.46 9.45
CA GLY A 272 17.50 -2.68 8.07
C GLY A 272 19.02 -2.63 7.89
N THR A 273 19.51 -3.21 6.82
CA THR A 273 20.94 -3.24 6.45
C THR A 273 21.29 -2.19 5.39
N GLY A 274 20.29 -1.45 4.90
CA GLY A 274 20.46 -0.47 3.83
C GLY A 274 21.46 0.63 4.18
N ASP A 275 22.31 0.98 3.21
CA ASP A 275 23.21 2.12 3.28
C ASP A 275 22.49 3.39 2.77
N TYR A 276 22.41 4.40 3.64
CA TYR A 276 21.83 5.71 3.37
C TYR A 276 22.87 6.83 3.35
N SER A 277 24.15 6.50 3.37
CA SER A 277 25.21 7.50 3.17
C SER A 277 24.99 8.21 1.81
N ASP A 278 25.38 9.46 1.74
CA ASP A 278 25.25 10.31 0.53
C ASP A 278 23.80 10.52 0.04
N ASN A 279 22.80 10.19 0.85
CA ASN A 279 21.40 10.42 0.48
C ASN A 279 21.08 11.92 0.61
N SER A 280 20.76 12.56 -0.52
CA SER A 280 20.44 13.99 -0.61
C SER A 280 18.95 14.27 -0.50
N LEU A 281 18.11 13.24 -0.34
CA LEU A 281 16.68 13.44 -0.17
C LEU A 281 16.37 13.94 1.23
N GLU A 282 15.74 15.09 1.29
CA GLU A 282 15.09 15.63 2.47
C GLU A 282 13.65 15.11 2.58
N GLY A 283 13.00 15.30 3.72
CA GLY A 283 11.62 14.87 3.90
C GLY A 283 10.85 15.76 4.85
N THR A 284 9.51 15.70 4.73
CA THR A 284 8.62 16.47 5.59
C THR A 284 7.50 15.62 6.16
N MET A 285 7.12 15.89 7.42
CA MET A 285 5.94 15.29 8.09
C MET A 285 4.72 16.23 8.05
N SER A 286 4.88 17.44 7.52
CA SER A 286 3.80 18.41 7.30
C SER A 286 3.85 18.93 5.87
N GLU A 287 2.76 19.49 5.37
CA GLU A 287 2.76 20.12 4.06
C GLU A 287 3.69 21.35 4.05
N ILE A 288 4.50 21.46 3.01
CA ILE A 288 5.34 22.63 2.73
C ILE A 288 4.79 23.32 1.49
N THR A 289 4.51 24.62 1.59
CA THR A 289 4.22 25.48 0.44
C THR A 289 5.48 26.23 0.01
N ASN A 290 5.85 26.14 -1.28
CA ASN A 290 7.00 26.88 -1.82
C ASN A 290 6.65 28.36 -1.97
N ALA A 291 7.22 29.20 -1.11
CA ALA A 291 7.05 30.66 -1.18
C ALA A 291 7.83 31.33 -2.36
N GLY A 292 8.54 30.53 -3.16
CA GLY A 292 9.36 31.04 -4.27
C GLY A 292 10.79 31.40 -3.87
N THR A 293 11.17 31.21 -2.60
CA THR A 293 12.52 31.48 -2.09
C THR A 293 13.45 30.28 -2.14
N ASN A 294 12.89 29.08 -2.25
CA ASN A 294 13.63 27.82 -2.24
C ASN A 294 13.49 27.08 -3.56
N ASN A 295 14.56 26.44 -3.98
CA ASN A 295 14.55 25.56 -5.16
C ASN A 295 14.28 24.12 -4.74
N TYR A 296 13.00 23.82 -4.50
CA TYR A 296 12.54 22.47 -4.24
C TYR A 296 12.33 21.69 -5.53
N TYR A 297 12.66 20.40 -5.52
CA TYR A 297 12.41 19.48 -6.63
C TYR A 297 11.62 18.27 -6.11
N VAL A 298 10.51 18.01 -6.76
CA VAL A 298 9.59 16.95 -6.40
C VAL A 298 9.51 15.88 -7.48
N LEU A 299 9.33 14.64 -7.06
CA LEU A 299 9.16 13.52 -7.98
C LEU A 299 7.84 13.67 -8.76
N ASN A 300 7.96 13.65 -10.08
CA ASN A 300 6.81 13.69 -10.98
C ASN A 300 7.09 12.89 -12.26
N ASN A 301 6.02 12.58 -13.01
CA ASN A 301 6.10 12.07 -14.38
C ASN A 301 5.57 13.16 -15.32
N GLY A 302 6.47 14.00 -15.80
CA GLY A 302 6.14 15.14 -16.65
C GLY A 302 6.55 14.90 -18.12
N SER A 303 6.64 15.99 -18.89
CA SER A 303 6.99 15.94 -20.32
C SER A 303 8.37 15.34 -20.63
N LYS A 304 9.26 15.30 -19.63
CA LYS A 304 10.62 14.73 -19.73
C LYS A 304 10.73 13.33 -19.09
N GLY A 305 9.60 12.69 -18.76
CA GLY A 305 9.56 11.40 -18.06
C GLY A 305 9.54 11.52 -16.56
N VAL A 306 9.80 10.39 -15.86
CA VAL A 306 9.88 10.33 -14.40
C VAL A 306 11.19 10.96 -13.92
N GLY A 307 11.11 11.83 -12.94
CA GLY A 307 12.27 12.47 -12.34
C GLY A 307 11.89 13.55 -11.34
N PHE A 308 12.87 14.32 -10.88
CA PHE A 308 12.65 15.43 -9.96
C PHE A 308 12.48 16.72 -10.77
N TYR A 309 11.30 17.29 -10.66
CA TYR A 309 10.91 18.56 -11.31
C TYR A 309 10.96 19.70 -10.31
N LYS A 310 11.45 20.86 -10.76
CA LYS A 310 11.42 22.06 -9.96
C LYS A 310 9.99 22.43 -9.59
N LEU A 311 9.77 22.65 -8.30
CA LEU A 311 8.48 23.05 -7.77
C LEU A 311 8.31 24.56 -7.95
N SER A 312 7.26 24.98 -8.66
CA SER A 312 6.92 26.38 -8.84
C SER A 312 6.54 27.07 -7.52
N SER A 313 6.62 28.40 -7.51
CA SER A 313 6.07 29.19 -6.40
C SER A 313 4.57 28.91 -6.23
N GLY A 314 4.12 28.75 -4.99
CA GLY A 314 2.77 28.32 -4.63
C GLY A 314 2.52 26.82 -4.72
N GLY A 315 3.44 26.04 -5.30
CA GLY A 315 3.36 24.57 -5.29
C GLY A 315 3.58 24.00 -3.90
N THR A 316 3.07 22.77 -3.65
CA THR A 316 3.14 22.12 -2.33
C THR A 316 3.85 20.77 -2.36
N ILE A 317 4.51 20.45 -1.25
CA ILE A 317 5.05 19.14 -0.93
C ILE A 317 4.19 18.57 0.19
N GLY A 318 3.47 17.48 -0.07
CA GLY A 318 2.60 16.87 0.93
C GLY A 318 3.37 16.22 2.09
N ALA A 319 2.70 16.06 3.22
CA ALA A 319 3.24 15.33 4.37
C ALA A 319 3.65 13.89 4.00
N GLY A 320 4.74 13.40 4.59
CA GLY A 320 5.27 12.06 4.32
C GLY A 320 5.99 11.92 2.98
N LYS A 321 6.27 13.04 2.28
CA LYS A 321 7.00 13.06 1.01
C LYS A 321 8.46 13.43 1.20
N ALA A 322 9.31 12.91 0.30
CA ALA A 322 10.70 13.32 0.18
C ALA A 322 10.89 14.17 -1.10
N TYR A 323 11.86 15.07 -1.04
CA TYR A 323 12.17 16.04 -2.08
C TYR A 323 13.68 16.32 -2.09
N LEU A 324 14.16 16.98 -3.15
CA LEU A 324 15.52 17.51 -3.22
C LEU A 324 15.50 19.03 -3.05
N THR A 325 16.58 19.59 -2.50
CA THR A 325 16.91 21.02 -2.57
C THR A 325 18.19 21.19 -3.38
N TYR A 326 18.23 22.19 -4.27
CA TYR A 326 19.40 22.51 -5.07
C TYR A 326 19.54 24.00 -5.30
N ASP A 327 20.56 24.60 -4.74
CA ASP A 327 20.86 26.04 -4.83
C ASP A 327 22.09 26.35 -5.73
N GLY A 328 22.39 25.45 -6.66
CA GLY A 328 23.57 25.58 -7.50
C GLY A 328 23.61 26.86 -8.32
N SER A 329 24.78 27.51 -8.35
CA SER A 329 25.07 28.77 -9.06
C SER A 329 25.03 28.67 -10.59
N ALA A 330 24.84 27.49 -11.15
CA ALA A 330 24.80 27.21 -12.61
C ALA A 330 23.43 27.41 -13.26
N GLY A 331 22.55 28.19 -12.64
CA GLY A 331 21.17 28.36 -13.11
C GLY A 331 20.25 27.23 -12.61
N ALA A 332 19.04 27.58 -12.16
CA ALA A 332 18.12 26.61 -11.65
C ALA A 332 17.75 25.60 -12.74
N ARG A 333 18.16 24.36 -12.60
CA ARG A 333 17.66 23.27 -13.48
C ARG A 333 16.16 23.15 -13.31
N GLU A 334 15.46 22.86 -14.40
CA GLU A 334 14.02 22.59 -14.37
C GLU A 334 13.71 21.13 -14.05
N PHE A 335 14.70 20.23 -14.23
CA PHE A 335 14.49 18.79 -14.16
C PHE A 335 15.76 18.00 -13.92
N PHE A 336 15.71 17.00 -13.05
CA PHE A 336 16.70 15.95 -12.88
C PHE A 336 16.10 14.61 -13.33
N ALA A 337 16.66 14.04 -14.39
CA ALA A 337 16.24 12.72 -14.87
C ALA A 337 16.69 11.60 -13.95
N PHE A 338 15.91 10.53 -13.86
CA PHE A 338 16.43 9.26 -13.40
C PHE A 338 17.18 8.59 -14.55
N ASP A 339 18.48 8.54 -14.48
CA ASP A 339 19.18 7.52 -15.24
C ASP A 339 19.03 6.20 -14.47
N GLU A 340 18.30 5.26 -15.06
CA GLU A 340 18.36 3.88 -14.61
C GLU A 340 19.83 3.45 -14.67
N ALA A 341 20.36 3.13 -13.49
CA ALA A 341 21.79 2.88 -13.29
C ALA A 341 22.35 1.82 -14.24
N THR A 342 22.76 2.26 -15.40
CA THR A 342 23.81 1.60 -16.16
C THR A 342 25.20 2.14 -15.76
N GLY A 343 25.31 2.84 -14.63
CA GLY A 343 26.58 3.39 -14.15
C GLY A 343 27.19 4.47 -15.06
N ILE A 344 26.39 5.05 -15.94
CA ILE A 344 26.81 6.13 -16.83
C ILE A 344 25.92 7.32 -16.45
N SER A 345 26.47 8.23 -15.63
CA SER A 345 25.90 9.59 -15.47
C SER A 345 25.59 10.13 -16.85
N SER A 346 24.38 10.70 -17.04
CA SER A 346 24.04 11.37 -18.29
C SER A 346 25.07 12.47 -18.54
N LEU A 347 26.00 12.18 -19.42
CA LEU A 347 26.72 13.23 -20.07
C LEU A 347 25.70 14.00 -20.91
N THR A 348 25.13 15.07 -20.36
CA THR A 348 24.62 16.12 -21.21
C THR A 348 25.80 16.56 -22.05
N PRO A 349 25.79 16.36 -23.37
CA PRO A 349 26.89 16.89 -24.17
C PRO A 349 26.85 18.40 -23.95
N ASN A 350 27.90 18.93 -23.37
CA ASN A 350 28.23 20.34 -23.58
C ASN A 350 28.14 20.53 -25.11
N PRO A 351 27.35 21.48 -25.64
CA PRO A 351 27.24 21.64 -27.07
C PRO A 351 28.64 21.84 -27.63
N SER A 352 29.16 20.79 -28.26
CA SER A 352 30.40 20.89 -29.02
C SER A 352 30.25 21.95 -30.07
N PRO A 353 31.24 22.80 -30.29
CA PRO A 353 31.23 23.72 -31.40
C PRO A 353 30.99 22.91 -32.68
N LYS A 354 30.05 23.38 -33.51
CA LYS A 354 29.60 22.80 -34.76
C LYS A 354 30.78 22.16 -35.53
N GLY A 355 30.72 20.86 -35.80
CA GLY A 355 31.42 20.29 -36.94
C GLY A 355 32.13 18.94 -36.81
N GLU A 356 32.26 18.31 -35.63
CA GLU A 356 32.91 16.99 -35.58
C GLU A 356 32.06 15.94 -34.84
N GLU A 357 31.72 14.85 -35.52
CA GLU A 357 31.10 13.67 -34.88
C GLU A 357 32.05 13.07 -33.86
N SER A 358 31.71 13.16 -32.58
CA SER A 358 32.50 12.53 -31.53
C SER A 358 32.03 11.09 -31.31
N ILE A 359 32.91 10.12 -31.60
CA ILE A 359 32.66 8.69 -31.41
C ILE A 359 33.31 8.27 -30.11
N TYR A 360 32.58 7.57 -29.23
CA TYR A 360 33.10 7.04 -27.97
C TYR A 360 32.92 5.52 -27.92
N SER A 361 33.87 4.84 -27.31
CA SER A 361 33.75 3.44 -26.95
C SER A 361 32.76 3.29 -25.77
N VAL A 362 32.30 2.08 -25.50
CA VAL A 362 31.38 1.78 -24.41
C VAL A 362 31.93 2.07 -23.00
N ASP A 363 33.26 2.18 -22.87
CA ASP A 363 33.98 2.60 -21.66
C ASP A 363 34.21 4.11 -21.59
N GLY A 364 33.57 4.90 -22.48
CA GLY A 364 33.57 6.37 -22.47
C GLY A 364 34.79 7.04 -23.08
N ARG A 365 35.73 6.28 -23.72
CA ARG A 365 36.91 6.86 -24.36
C ARG A 365 36.60 7.35 -25.76
N ARG A 366 37.06 8.56 -26.10
CA ARG A 366 36.94 9.10 -27.46
C ARG A 366 37.74 8.23 -28.44
N VAL A 367 37.11 7.82 -29.54
CA VAL A 367 37.74 6.96 -30.58
C VAL A 367 37.77 7.73 -31.88
N SER A 368 38.97 7.99 -32.37
CA SER A 368 39.20 8.68 -33.66
C SER A 368 38.99 7.79 -34.88
N GLN A 369 39.23 6.49 -34.75
CA GLN A 369 39.00 5.49 -35.79
C GLN A 369 38.36 4.23 -35.22
N PRO A 370 37.04 4.11 -35.27
CA PRO A 370 36.36 2.93 -34.72
C PRO A 370 36.63 1.71 -35.60
N VAL A 371 37.03 0.62 -34.94
CA VAL A 371 37.10 -0.71 -35.52
C VAL A 371 35.75 -1.44 -35.34
N LYS A 372 35.64 -2.70 -35.76
CA LYS A 372 34.44 -3.50 -35.52
C LYS A 372 34.09 -3.51 -34.03
N GLY A 373 32.84 -3.11 -33.68
CA GLY A 373 32.40 -3.06 -32.27
C GLY A 373 31.22 -2.14 -32.03
N LEU A 374 30.84 -2.00 -30.75
CA LEU A 374 29.75 -1.12 -30.27
C LEU A 374 30.36 0.22 -29.84
N TYR A 375 29.78 1.31 -30.31
CA TYR A 375 30.17 2.69 -30.03
C TYR A 375 28.99 3.57 -29.69
N ILE A 376 29.26 4.72 -29.10
CA ILE A 376 28.31 5.78 -28.87
C ILE A 376 28.65 6.94 -29.80
N VAL A 377 27.73 7.29 -30.68
CA VAL A 377 27.82 8.41 -31.62
C VAL A 377 26.68 9.33 -31.40
N ASN A 378 26.94 10.58 -31.04
CA ASN A 378 25.90 11.59 -30.74
C ASN A 378 24.85 11.08 -29.72
N GLY A 379 25.29 10.39 -28.67
CA GLY A 379 24.42 9.83 -27.62
C GLY A 379 23.61 8.59 -28.02
N LYS A 380 23.81 8.05 -29.22
CA LYS A 380 23.11 6.84 -29.71
C LYS A 380 24.08 5.66 -29.86
N LYS A 381 23.62 4.46 -29.54
CA LYS A 381 24.37 3.21 -29.76
C LYS A 381 24.52 2.96 -31.26
N TYR A 382 25.76 2.74 -31.69
CA TYR A 382 26.13 2.43 -33.08
C TYR A 382 26.99 1.17 -33.11
N ILE A 383 26.65 0.19 -33.98
CA ILE A 383 27.43 -1.01 -34.21
C ILE A 383 28.13 -0.87 -35.52
N LYS A 384 29.49 -0.84 -35.49
CA LYS A 384 30.30 -0.96 -36.69
C LYS A 384 30.54 -2.45 -36.96
N LYS A 385 30.05 -2.93 -38.09
CA LYS A 385 30.19 -4.32 -38.56
C LYS A 385 31.57 -4.62 -39.13
#